data_e0357636fa39cc70cb534189d255e4a2
#
_entry.id   e0357636fa39cc70cb534189d255e4a2
#
_cell.length_a   1.000
_cell.length_b   1.000
_cell.length_c   1.000
_cell.angle_alpha   90.00
_cell.angle_beta   90.00
_cell.angle_gamma   90.00
#
_symmetry.space_group_name_H-M   'P 1'
#
loop_
_entity.id
_entity.type
_entity.pdbx_description
1 polymer ?
#
loop_
_entity_poly.entity_id
_entity_poly.type
_entity_poly.pdbx_seq_one_letter_code
_entity_poly.pdbx_strand_id
1 'polypeptide(L)'
;MLIVASAAAAQTAPPRPAGSTRTDLQRHDLSIAGREVLQARVDLDPGVAFPAHKHPGEEIIYVLAGTFEYEVEGKPPVTLKAGGVLFIPAGTVHAARNVGKDKASELATYILEKGKPLTVFVK
;
A
#
# COMPACT_ATOMS: atom_id res chain seq x y z
N MET A 1 10.39 -32.72 29.40
CA MET A 1 9.41 -31.78 28.85
C MET A 1 10.05 -31.10 27.65
N LEU A 2 9.71 -31.53 26.45
CA LEU A 2 10.21 -30.95 25.19
C LEU A 2 9.36 -29.72 24.88
N ILE A 3 9.97 -28.56 24.96
CA ILE A 3 9.33 -27.31 24.45
C ILE A 3 9.58 -27.32 22.94
N VAL A 4 8.57 -27.70 22.18
CA VAL A 4 8.60 -27.50 20.73
C VAL A 4 8.31 -26.01 20.51
N ALA A 5 9.37 -25.24 20.32
CA ALA A 5 9.24 -23.89 19.82
C ALA A 5 8.73 -23.99 18.37
N SER A 6 7.44 -23.77 18.17
CA SER A 6 6.88 -23.57 16.84
C SER A 6 7.44 -22.27 16.32
N ALA A 7 8.44 -22.34 15.45
CA ALA A 7 8.88 -21.19 14.68
C ALA A 7 7.71 -20.86 13.72
N ALA A 8 6.99 -19.79 14.01
CA ALA A 8 6.06 -19.22 13.05
C ALA A 8 6.88 -18.84 11.81
N ALA A 9 6.63 -19.52 10.70
CA ALA A 9 7.24 -19.15 9.43
C ALA A 9 6.88 -17.69 9.13
N ALA A 10 7.88 -16.82 9.09
CA ALA A 10 7.67 -15.44 8.66
C ALA A 10 7.10 -15.49 7.25
N GLN A 11 5.88 -14.96 7.07
CA GLN A 11 5.32 -14.79 5.74
C GLN A 11 6.18 -13.77 5.00
N THR A 12 6.91 -14.24 3.99
CA THR A 12 7.63 -13.33 3.10
C THR A 12 6.61 -12.49 2.34
N ALA A 13 6.78 -11.17 2.42
CA ALA A 13 5.98 -10.27 1.59
C ALA A 13 6.18 -10.64 0.11
N PRO A 14 5.13 -10.57 -0.73
CA PRO A 14 5.29 -10.79 -2.16
C PRO A 14 6.30 -9.77 -2.72
N PRO A 15 7.11 -10.16 -3.74
CA PRO A 15 8.11 -9.26 -4.31
C PRO A 15 7.42 -8.03 -4.92
N ARG A 16 7.97 -6.86 -4.63
CA ARG A 16 7.51 -5.61 -5.23
C ARG A 16 7.99 -5.54 -6.69
N PRO A 17 7.23 -4.89 -7.58
CA PRO A 17 7.70 -4.63 -8.94
C PRO A 17 9.02 -3.86 -8.93
N ALA A 18 9.90 -4.16 -9.88
CA ALA A 18 11.11 -3.36 -10.11
C ALA A 18 10.73 -1.91 -10.39
N GLY A 19 11.45 -0.96 -9.79
CA GLY A 19 11.13 0.47 -9.88
C GLY A 19 10.05 0.95 -8.90
N SER A 20 9.59 0.08 -8.01
CA SER A 20 8.69 0.41 -6.93
C SER A 20 9.42 0.30 -5.59
N THR A 21 9.36 1.34 -4.78
CA THR A 21 10.01 1.39 -3.46
C THR A 21 9.00 1.83 -2.41
N ARG A 22 9.04 1.19 -1.24
CA ARG A 22 8.28 1.62 -0.08
C ARG A 22 9.24 1.95 1.06
N THR A 23 9.06 3.12 1.66
CA THR A 23 9.79 3.57 2.84
C THR A 23 8.78 3.73 3.98
N ASP A 24 8.88 2.88 5.00
CA ASP A 24 8.04 2.97 6.18
C ASP A 24 8.50 4.15 7.03
N LEU A 25 7.59 5.06 7.37
CA LEU A 25 7.89 6.30 8.08
C LEU A 25 7.59 6.19 9.57
N GLN A 26 6.43 5.65 9.93
CA GLN A 26 6.04 5.41 11.31
C GLN A 26 4.96 4.36 11.39
N ARG A 27 4.89 3.67 12.54
CA ARG A 27 3.92 2.61 12.80
C ARG A 27 3.56 2.63 14.27
N HIS A 28 2.26 2.61 14.57
CA HIS A 28 1.74 2.69 15.93
C HIS A 28 0.48 1.85 16.10
N ASP A 29 0.32 1.25 17.28
CA ASP A 29 -0.96 0.69 17.67
C ASP A 29 -1.97 1.82 17.85
N LEU A 30 -3.20 1.57 17.40
CA LEU A 30 -4.31 2.49 17.64
C LEU A 30 -4.98 2.18 18.99
N SER A 31 -5.77 3.11 19.49
CA SER A 31 -6.59 2.91 20.70
C SER A 31 -7.67 1.85 20.52
N ILE A 32 -8.01 1.50 19.28
CA ILE A 32 -8.91 0.41 18.95
C ILE A 32 -8.11 -0.89 18.95
N ALA A 33 -8.54 -1.86 19.78
CA ALA A 33 -7.85 -3.15 19.90
C ALA A 33 -7.77 -3.87 18.55
N GLY A 34 -6.58 -4.43 18.24
CA GLY A 34 -6.33 -5.18 17.01
C GLY A 34 -6.07 -4.31 15.77
N ARG A 35 -5.99 -3.00 15.91
CA ARG A 35 -5.73 -2.06 14.81
C ARG A 35 -4.44 -1.30 15.02
N GLU A 36 -3.79 -0.99 13.90
CA GLU A 36 -2.56 -0.20 13.85
C GLU A 36 -2.59 0.76 12.67
N VAL A 37 -1.81 1.83 12.76
CA VAL A 37 -1.53 2.72 11.64
C VAL A 37 -0.11 2.48 11.14
N LEU A 38 0.05 2.40 9.85
CA LEU A 38 1.33 2.44 9.16
C LEU A 38 1.32 3.59 8.17
N GLN A 39 2.28 4.48 8.27
CA GLN A 39 2.47 5.53 7.28
C GLN A 39 3.73 5.25 6.49
N ALA A 40 3.62 5.24 5.17
CA ALA A 40 4.71 4.92 4.27
C ALA A 40 4.74 5.89 3.10
N ARG A 41 5.95 6.11 2.55
CA ARG A 41 6.11 6.73 1.25
C ARG A 41 6.30 5.63 0.21
N VAL A 42 5.54 5.70 -0.88
CA VAL A 42 5.66 4.79 -2.02
C VAL A 42 6.10 5.58 -3.22
N ASP A 43 7.20 5.14 -3.84
CA ASP A 43 7.77 5.76 -5.02
C ASP A 43 7.68 4.79 -6.20
N LEU A 44 7.26 5.30 -7.36
CA LEU A 44 7.25 4.56 -8.62
C LEU A 44 8.09 5.32 -9.66
N ASP A 45 9.01 4.61 -10.30
CA ASP A 45 9.73 5.14 -11.46
C ASP A 45 8.77 5.35 -12.64
N PRO A 46 9.12 6.21 -13.63
CA PRO A 46 8.26 6.43 -14.78
C PRO A 46 7.85 5.13 -15.47
N GLY A 47 6.56 5.00 -15.78
CA GLY A 47 6.00 3.84 -16.45
C GLY A 47 5.79 2.61 -15.60
N VAL A 48 6.25 2.61 -14.35
CA VAL A 48 6.09 1.47 -13.44
C VAL A 48 4.64 1.37 -12.98
N ALA A 49 4.09 0.16 -13.05
CA ALA A 49 2.78 -0.18 -12.53
C ALA A 49 2.92 -1.04 -11.28
N PHE A 50 2.15 -0.70 -10.25
CA PHE A 50 1.95 -1.56 -9.09
C PHE A 50 0.64 -2.32 -9.33
N PRO A 51 0.70 -3.66 -9.50
CA PRO A 51 -0.44 -4.42 -9.99
C PRO A 51 -1.58 -4.50 -8.97
N ALA A 52 -2.72 -5.01 -9.41
CA ALA A 52 -3.92 -5.15 -8.60
C ALA A 52 -3.63 -5.89 -7.29
N HIS A 53 -4.02 -5.28 -6.19
CA HIS A 53 -3.80 -5.79 -4.84
C HIS A 53 -4.83 -5.21 -3.87
N LYS A 54 -4.82 -5.71 -2.64
CA LYS A 54 -5.66 -5.21 -1.55
C LYS A 54 -4.89 -5.21 -0.23
N HIS A 55 -5.39 -4.48 0.72
CA HIS A 55 -4.85 -4.36 2.08
C HIS A 55 -5.87 -4.81 3.13
N PRO A 56 -5.42 -5.27 4.32
CA PRO A 56 -6.32 -5.63 5.43
C PRO A 56 -6.78 -4.39 6.22
N GLY A 57 -7.19 -3.35 5.54
CA GLY A 57 -7.63 -2.09 6.11
C GLY A 57 -7.73 -0.99 5.06
N GLU A 58 -8.03 0.20 5.51
CA GLU A 58 -8.16 1.38 4.66
C GLU A 58 -6.78 1.93 4.27
N GLU A 59 -6.72 2.56 3.11
CA GLU A 59 -5.57 3.34 2.67
C GLU A 59 -5.99 4.77 2.37
N ILE A 60 -5.27 5.73 2.96
CA ILE A 60 -5.46 7.16 2.76
C ILE A 60 -4.23 7.68 2.03
N ILE A 61 -4.42 8.19 0.81
CA ILE A 61 -3.34 8.61 -0.08
C ILE A 61 -3.31 10.12 -0.22
N TYR A 62 -2.10 10.67 -0.13
CA TYR A 62 -1.77 12.03 -0.52
C TYR A 62 -0.62 11.98 -1.51
N VAL A 63 -0.82 12.47 -2.73
CA VAL A 63 0.24 12.49 -3.76
C VAL A 63 1.22 13.61 -3.45
N LEU A 64 2.50 13.24 -3.30
CA LEU A 64 3.58 14.17 -2.99
C LEU A 64 4.24 14.75 -4.23
N ALA A 65 4.39 13.95 -5.28
CA ALA A 65 5.09 14.34 -6.51
C ALA A 65 4.68 13.45 -7.68
N GLY A 66 4.85 13.95 -8.87
CA GLY A 66 4.58 13.20 -10.10
C GLY A 66 3.11 13.03 -10.42
N THR A 67 2.81 12.03 -11.23
CA THR A 67 1.45 11.78 -11.74
C THR A 67 1.13 10.31 -11.64
N PHE A 68 0.13 9.98 -10.85
CA PHE A 68 -0.39 8.61 -10.71
C PHE A 68 -1.72 8.46 -11.42
N GLU A 69 -1.91 7.30 -12.04
CA GLU A 69 -3.24 6.80 -12.38
C GLU A 69 -3.60 5.69 -11.40
N TYR A 70 -4.76 5.81 -10.76
CA TYR A 70 -5.28 4.78 -9.85
C TYR A 70 -6.51 4.12 -10.46
N GLU A 71 -6.52 2.80 -10.37
CA GLU A 71 -7.69 1.98 -10.67
C GLU A 71 -8.20 1.40 -9.35
N VAL A 72 -9.43 1.76 -8.99
CA VAL A 72 -10.12 1.27 -7.79
C VAL A 72 -11.36 0.51 -8.24
N GLU A 73 -11.48 -0.74 -7.80
CA GLU A 73 -12.61 -1.60 -8.15
C GLU A 73 -13.95 -0.89 -7.92
N GLY A 74 -14.82 -0.94 -8.91
CA GLY A 74 -16.12 -0.30 -8.86
C GLY A 74 -16.14 1.20 -9.20
N LYS A 75 -15.00 1.79 -9.55
CA LYS A 75 -14.88 3.21 -9.90
C LYS A 75 -14.13 3.40 -11.21
N PRO A 76 -14.38 4.50 -11.94
CA PRO A 76 -13.56 4.87 -13.08
C PRO A 76 -12.13 5.17 -12.66
N PRO A 77 -11.12 4.93 -13.53
CA PRO A 77 -9.76 5.34 -13.26
C PRO A 77 -9.66 6.83 -12.97
N VAL A 78 -8.75 7.21 -12.06
CA VAL A 78 -8.49 8.60 -11.72
C VAL A 78 -7.01 8.92 -11.84
N THR A 79 -6.68 10.07 -12.41
CA THR A 79 -5.30 10.57 -12.51
C THR A 79 -5.10 11.70 -11.50
N LEU A 80 -4.11 11.54 -10.64
CA LEU A 80 -3.80 12.50 -9.58
C LEU A 80 -2.36 12.99 -9.70
N LYS A 81 -2.18 14.28 -9.45
CA LYS A 81 -0.89 14.97 -9.34
C LYS A 81 -0.64 15.39 -7.90
N ALA A 82 0.55 15.95 -7.65
CA ALA A 82 0.92 16.47 -6.33
C ALA A 82 -0.22 17.28 -5.69
N GLY A 83 -0.57 16.96 -4.44
CA GLY A 83 -1.70 17.53 -3.71
C GLY A 83 -3.02 16.79 -3.90
N GLY A 84 -3.10 15.84 -4.83
CA GLY A 84 -4.27 14.98 -5.01
C GLY A 84 -4.43 13.98 -3.88
N VAL A 85 -5.66 13.64 -3.56
CA VAL A 85 -5.99 12.72 -2.46
C VAL A 85 -6.90 11.61 -2.93
N LEU A 86 -6.76 10.44 -2.29
CA LEU A 86 -7.60 9.28 -2.59
C LEU A 86 -7.84 8.49 -1.32
N PHE A 87 -9.05 7.99 -1.16
CA PHE A 87 -9.41 7.06 -0.09
C PHE A 87 -9.77 5.70 -0.69
N ILE A 88 -9.14 4.65 -0.18
CA ILE A 88 -9.41 3.28 -0.60
C ILE A 88 -10.01 2.53 0.59
N PRO A 89 -11.26 2.06 0.48
CA PRO A 89 -11.90 1.29 1.55
C PRO A 89 -11.18 -0.03 1.82
N ALA A 90 -11.33 -0.54 3.04
CA ALA A 90 -10.72 -1.80 3.46
C ALA A 90 -11.03 -2.95 2.49
N GLY A 91 -10.00 -3.73 2.12
CA GLY A 91 -10.15 -4.91 1.27
C GLY A 91 -10.50 -4.63 -0.18
N THR A 92 -10.52 -3.37 -0.61
CA THR A 92 -10.85 -3.00 -1.98
C THR A 92 -9.65 -3.21 -2.90
N VAL A 93 -9.86 -3.96 -3.98
CA VAL A 93 -8.83 -4.19 -4.99
C VAL A 93 -8.53 -2.90 -5.74
N HIS A 94 -7.26 -2.58 -5.87
CA HIS A 94 -6.81 -1.38 -6.57
C HIS A 94 -5.42 -1.57 -7.16
N ALA A 95 -5.07 -0.71 -8.11
CA ALA A 95 -3.77 -0.66 -8.76
C ALA A 95 -3.35 0.80 -8.95
N ALA A 96 -2.05 1.02 -9.06
CA ALA A 96 -1.48 2.33 -9.30
C ALA A 96 -0.43 2.25 -10.41
N ARG A 97 -0.29 3.32 -11.18
CA ARG A 97 0.72 3.40 -12.23
C ARG A 97 1.25 4.83 -12.31
N ASN A 98 2.56 4.97 -12.47
CA ASN A 98 3.16 6.26 -12.82
C ASN A 98 2.98 6.53 -14.31
N VAL A 99 2.12 7.48 -14.64
CA VAL A 99 1.84 7.89 -16.03
C VAL A 99 2.55 9.17 -16.43
N GLY A 100 3.38 9.71 -15.54
CA GLY A 100 4.22 10.87 -15.82
C GLY A 100 5.60 10.50 -16.34
N LYS A 101 6.42 11.50 -16.56
CA LYS A 101 7.81 11.36 -17.03
C LYS A 101 8.83 11.37 -15.91
N ASP A 102 8.44 11.77 -14.70
CA ASP A 102 9.29 11.85 -13.52
C ASP A 102 8.85 10.80 -12.50
N LYS A 103 9.70 10.57 -11.48
CA LYS A 103 9.34 9.71 -10.35
C LYS A 103 8.06 10.23 -9.69
N ALA A 104 7.14 9.33 -9.41
CA ALA A 104 5.92 9.64 -8.67
C ALA A 104 6.02 9.14 -7.24
N SER A 105 5.59 9.96 -6.28
CA SER A 105 5.63 9.65 -4.86
C SER A 105 4.29 9.91 -4.21
N GLU A 106 3.85 8.97 -3.38
CA GLU A 106 2.66 9.13 -2.55
C GLU A 106 2.98 8.92 -1.08
N LEU A 107 2.26 9.65 -0.23
CA LEU A 107 2.19 9.37 1.19
C LEU A 107 0.96 8.49 1.41
N ALA A 108 1.20 7.26 1.84
CA ALA A 108 0.15 6.29 2.11
C ALA A 108 0.01 6.07 3.61
N THR A 109 -1.19 6.29 4.13
CA THR A 109 -1.52 6.02 5.52
C THR A 109 -2.50 4.85 5.56
N TYR A 110 -2.04 3.73 6.12
CA TYR A 110 -2.84 2.51 6.23
C TYR A 110 -3.37 2.37 7.66
N ILE A 111 -4.65 2.03 7.78
CA ILE A 111 -5.27 1.64 9.04
C ILE A 111 -5.57 0.15 8.95
N LEU A 112 -4.80 -0.67 9.65
CA LEU A 112 -4.67 -2.09 9.38
C LEU A 112 -5.17 -2.96 10.53
N GLU A 113 -5.64 -4.16 10.19
CA GLU A 113 -5.72 -5.27 11.16
C GLU A 113 -4.31 -5.77 11.45
N LYS A 114 -3.95 -5.85 12.73
CA LYS A 114 -2.67 -6.39 13.17
C LYS A 114 -2.52 -7.87 12.80
N GLY A 115 -1.30 -8.25 12.44
CA GLY A 115 -0.94 -9.65 12.19
C GLY A 115 -1.29 -10.17 10.81
N LYS A 116 -1.84 -9.32 9.92
CA LYS A 116 -2.14 -9.69 8.53
C LYS A 116 -1.12 -9.10 7.57
N PRO A 117 -0.83 -9.76 6.43
CA PRO A 117 0.04 -9.19 5.41
C PRO A 117 -0.51 -7.86 4.89
N LEU A 118 0.37 -6.85 4.75
CA LEU A 118 -0.03 -5.55 4.25
C LEU A 118 -0.61 -5.65 2.84
N THR A 119 0.03 -6.39 1.96
CA THR A 119 -0.32 -6.44 0.54
C THR A 119 -0.63 -7.87 0.11
N VAL A 120 -1.79 -8.06 -0.48
CA VAL A 120 -2.21 -9.31 -1.11
C VAL A 120 -2.48 -9.02 -2.58
N PHE A 121 -1.64 -9.57 -3.46
CA PHE A 121 -1.86 -9.43 -4.90
C PHE A 121 -3.05 -10.26 -5.36
N VAL A 122 -3.79 -9.72 -6.32
CA VAL A 122 -4.97 -10.34 -6.90
C VAL A 122 -4.63 -10.78 -8.33
N LYS A 123 -4.96 -12.03 -8.63
CA LYS A 123 -4.75 -12.57 -9.98
C LYS A 123 -5.85 -12.14 -10.93
#